data_f28bb5383901bacb12a58f4a61b89379
#
_entry.id   f28bb5383901bacb12a58f4a61b89379
#
_cell.length_a   1.000
_cell.length_b   1.000
_cell.length_c   1.000
_cell.angle_alpha   90.00
_cell.angle_beta   90.00
_cell.angle_gamma   90.00
#
_symmetry.space_group_name_H-M   'P 1'
#
loop_
_entity.id
_entity.type
_entity.pdbx_description
1 polymer ?
#
loop_
_entity_poly.entity_id
_entity_poly.type
_entity_poly.pdbx_seq_one_letter_code
_entity_poly.pdbx_strand_id
1 'polypeptide(L)' 'MNNIIKAIKKINPEAQVSVSGDDINTIVWENGTTPISVADIQAQIPIVEQ' A
#
# COMPACT_ATOMS: atom_id res chain seq x y z
N MET A 1 -10.89 7.11 -3.70
CA MET A 1 -10.43 5.73 -3.49
C MET A 1 -9.00 5.73 -3.02
N ASN A 2 -8.65 4.76 -2.21
CA ASN A 2 -7.31 4.72 -1.63
C ASN A 2 -6.35 3.93 -2.52
N ASN A 3 -5.59 4.63 -3.36
CA ASN A 3 -4.64 4.00 -4.27
C ASN A 3 -3.45 3.39 -3.55
N ILE A 4 -3.20 3.81 -2.31
CA ILE A 4 -2.10 3.27 -1.51
C ILE A 4 -2.35 1.79 -1.22
N ILE A 5 -3.55 1.46 -0.74
CA ILE A 5 -3.91 0.06 -0.47
C ILE A 5 -3.89 -0.75 -1.76
N LYS A 6 -4.37 -0.20 -2.85
CA LYS A 6 -4.35 -0.88 -4.14
C LYS A 6 -2.92 -1.17 -4.60
N ALA A 7 -2.02 -0.18 -4.42
CA ALA A 7 -0.61 -0.35 -4.78
C ALA A 7 0.05 -1.44 -3.95
N ILE A 8 -0.23 -1.45 -2.64
CA ILE A 8 0.31 -2.47 -1.74
C ILE A 8 -0.16 -3.86 -2.16
N LYS A 9 -1.44 -4.00 -2.45
CA LYS A 9 -2.00 -5.30 -2.85
C LYS A 9 -1.56 -5.74 -4.24
N LYS A 10 -1.14 -4.81 -5.07
CA LYS A 10 -0.53 -5.14 -6.37
C LYS A 10 0.80 -5.85 -6.17
N ILE A 11 1.57 -5.40 -5.19
CA ILE A 11 2.87 -5.99 -4.86
C ILE A 11 2.68 -7.30 -4.09
N ASN A 12 1.77 -7.28 -3.10
CA ASN A 12 1.48 -8.45 -2.27
C ASN A 12 -0.03 -8.56 -2.06
N PRO A 13 -0.73 -9.43 -2.81
CA PRO A 13 -2.19 -9.57 -2.71
C PRO A 13 -2.68 -9.98 -1.32
N GLU A 14 -1.81 -10.59 -0.50
CA GLU A 14 -2.18 -11.04 0.83
C GLU A 14 -1.87 -10.01 1.91
N ALA A 15 -1.38 -8.84 1.54
CA ALA A 15 -1.01 -7.81 2.51
C ALA A 15 -2.22 -7.35 3.33
N GLN A 16 -1.99 -7.23 4.64
CA GLN A 16 -2.98 -6.73 5.58
C GLN A 16 -2.46 -5.40 6.12
N VAL A 17 -3.12 -4.31 5.76
CA VAL A 17 -2.65 -2.98 6.15
C VAL A 17 -3.82 -2.06 6.47
N SER A 18 -3.53 -1.03 7.28
CA SER A 18 -4.44 0.08 7.52
C SER A 18 -3.74 1.37 7.15
N VAL A 19 -4.44 2.27 6.48
CA VAL A 19 -3.92 3.57 6.09
C VAL A 19 -4.92 4.64 6.50
N SER A 20 -4.42 5.71 7.13
CA SER A 20 -5.27 6.82 7.53
C SER A 20 -5.43 7.78 6.34
N GLY A 21 -6.62 7.81 5.76
CA GLY A 21 -6.87 8.61 4.57
C GLY A 21 -5.97 8.16 3.42
N ASP A 22 -5.38 9.12 2.72
CA ASP A 22 -4.47 8.84 1.61
C ASP A 22 -3.03 9.15 1.97
N ASP A 23 -2.70 9.07 3.26
CA ASP A 23 -1.34 9.41 3.72
C ASP A 23 -0.48 8.16 3.76
N ILE A 24 0.46 8.07 2.83
CA ILE A 24 1.36 6.93 2.69
C ILE A 24 2.27 6.75 3.92
N ASN A 25 2.43 7.81 4.72
CA ASN A 25 3.27 7.76 5.91
C ASN A 25 2.54 7.20 7.14
N THR A 26 1.25 6.91 7.02
CA THR A 26 0.44 6.41 8.14
C THR A 26 0.08 4.93 7.99
N ILE A 27 0.84 4.19 7.19
CA ILE A 27 0.57 2.76 6.95
C ILE A 27 0.87 1.97 8.21
N VAL A 28 -0.10 1.14 8.63
CA VAL A 28 0.06 0.18 9.71
C VAL A 28 0.02 -1.22 9.11
N TRP A 29 1.10 -1.96 9.28
CA TRP A 29 1.21 -3.32 8.76
C TRP A 29 0.67 -4.30 9.78
N GLU A 30 -0.35 -5.07 9.40
CA GLU A 30 -1.08 -5.93 10.33
C GLU A 30 -0.87 -7.41 9.98
N ASN A 31 -1.19 -8.26 10.97
CA ASN A 31 -1.15 -9.74 10.80
C ASN A 31 0.18 -10.27 10.28
N GLY A 32 1.28 -9.66 10.72
CA GLY A 32 2.61 -10.11 10.34
C GLY A 32 3.00 -9.80 8.90
N THR A 33 2.25 -8.92 8.24
CA THR A 33 2.58 -8.52 6.87
C THR A 33 3.96 -7.86 6.83
N THR A 34 4.79 -8.31 5.91
CA THR A 34 6.12 -7.72 5.72
C THR A 34 5.98 -6.31 5.17
N PRO A 35 6.55 -5.29 5.84
CA PRO A 35 6.46 -3.92 5.33
C PRO A 35 7.08 -3.77 3.95
N ILE A 36 6.40 -3.01 3.09
CA ILE A 36 6.88 -2.71 1.76
C ILE A 36 7.42 -1.28 1.78
N SER A 37 8.51 -1.01 1.06
CA SER A 37 9.08 0.32 1.06
C SER A 37 8.12 1.32 0.40
N VAL A 38 8.13 2.57 0.91
CA VAL A 38 7.31 3.63 0.35
C VAL A 38 7.63 3.86 -1.13
N ALA A 39 8.90 3.77 -1.50
CA ALA A 39 9.32 3.95 -2.89
C ALA A 39 8.66 2.91 -3.80
N ASP A 40 8.59 1.66 -3.37
CA ASP A 40 7.95 0.60 -4.16
C ASP A 40 6.45 0.85 -4.29
N ILE A 41 5.80 1.29 -3.21
CA ILE A 41 4.38 1.61 -3.22
C ILE A 41 4.11 2.77 -4.18
N GLN A 42 4.91 3.82 -4.11
CA GLN A 42 4.76 4.98 -4.98
C GLN A 42 4.95 4.63 -6.45
N ALA A 43 5.82 3.68 -6.74
CA ALA A 43 6.04 3.23 -8.11
C ALA A 43 4.81 2.53 -8.68
N GLN A 44 3.98 1.91 -7.83
CA GLN A 44 2.79 1.20 -8.27
C GLN A 44 1.56 2.10 -8.39
N ILE A 45 1.54 3.24 -7.71
CA ILE A 45 0.36 4.11 -7.70
C ILE A 45 -0.09 4.52 -9.11
N PRO A 46 0.79 5.01 -10.00
CA PRO A 46 0.36 5.36 -11.36
C PRO A 46 -0.18 4.16 -12.13
N ILE A 47 0.31 2.96 -11.82
CA ILE A 47 -0.13 1.74 -12.49
C ILE A 47 -1.56 1.38 -12.07
N VAL A 48 -1.86 1.46 -10.77
CA VAL A 48 -3.20 1.08 -10.27
C VAL A 48 -4.24 2.15 -10.55
N GLU A 49 -3.85 3.35 -10.93
CA GLU A 49 -4.77 4.42 -11.32
C GLU A 49 -5.26 4.30 -12.76
N GLN A 50 -4.66 3.46 -13.54
CA GLN A 50 -5.05 3.28 -14.94
C GLN A 50 -6.30 2.42 -15.09
#